data_0ff0729ac472e7b2bef31b1def92e8b0
#
_entry.id   0ff0729ac472e7b2bef31b1def92e8b0
#
_cell.length_a   1.000
_cell.length_b   1.000
_cell.length_c   1.000
_cell.angle_alpha   90.00
_cell.angle_beta   90.00
_cell.angle_gamma   90.00
#
_symmetry.space_group_name_H-M   'P 1'
#
loop_
_entity.id
_entity.type
_entity.pdbx_description
1 polymer ?
#
loop_
_entity_poly.entity_id
_entity_poly.type
_entity_poly.pdbx_seq_one_letter_code
_entity_poly.pdbx_strand_id
1 'polypeptide(L)'
;MRTTRIGSALLLALILSFFAVVAQAAEISQVRAAIAEKHAKWQAGETSMTRLSPVERRARLGLVKPALLAGAEVTVMASPPVVGAPPSVDWRNSGGNFVTPVRNQGSCGSCWAFATTAALESSVLRAANTPGVDLDLSEQVLVSCGTSGGIDAGSCGGGVIQYASNYIRDTGLPLESCYPYTGTNGSCGSACGTYHTATYRITGWSDVTGTSPAVSAMRDALASYGPLVTTMEVYADFYTYAGGVYTHTTGTYQGGHAVLIVGYDDAGQYFTVKNSWGTDWGESGYFKIAYSELGTVVKFGEYTLAYTGSVCSYFISPSSQSFSASGGTGTVSVATQAGCAWSVSNSASWITVTSGSSGVGSGTVTYSVAPNAADDSRSAGLTIAGRTVTVYEGGQASPPVVDSHDLSADGKPDLVWQHQTAGWIGAWFMKGTAMTSSRSS
;
A
#
# COMPACT_ATOMS: atom_id res chain seq x y z
N MET A 1 -55.33 10.56 -10.25
CA MET A 1 -54.77 9.30 -10.78
C MET A 1 -53.26 9.07 -10.48
N ARG A 2 -52.66 9.64 -9.42
CA ARG A 2 -51.23 9.42 -9.03
C ARG A 2 -51.04 8.49 -7.84
N THR A 3 -52.06 8.16 -7.08
CA THR A 3 -51.97 7.37 -5.83
C THR A 3 -51.92 5.85 -6.03
N THR A 4 -52.43 5.34 -7.15
CA THR A 4 -52.51 3.88 -7.42
C THR A 4 -51.19 3.26 -7.90
N ARG A 5 -50.24 4.02 -8.48
CA ARG A 5 -48.97 3.47 -8.98
C ARG A 5 -47.90 3.26 -7.86
N ILE A 6 -47.96 4.04 -6.77
CA ILE A 6 -47.01 3.92 -5.64
C ILE A 6 -47.31 2.65 -4.83
N GLY A 7 -48.56 2.32 -4.60
CA GLY A 7 -48.97 1.12 -3.87
C GLY A 7 -48.58 -0.18 -4.59
N SER A 8 -48.66 -0.24 -5.92
CA SER A 8 -48.29 -1.42 -6.70
C SER A 8 -46.78 -1.65 -6.74
N ALA A 9 -45.95 -0.58 -6.80
CA ALA A 9 -44.51 -0.70 -6.75
C ALA A 9 -43.98 -1.18 -5.38
N LEU A 10 -44.62 -0.67 -4.30
CA LEU A 10 -44.27 -1.09 -2.93
C LEU A 10 -44.65 -2.54 -2.66
N LEU A 11 -45.83 -2.97 -3.13
CA LEU A 11 -46.30 -4.35 -3.00
C LEU A 11 -45.38 -5.31 -3.81
N LEU A 12 -44.98 -4.94 -5.02
CA LEU A 12 -44.10 -5.74 -5.85
C LEU A 12 -42.71 -5.86 -5.21
N ALA A 13 -42.16 -4.78 -4.63
CA ALA A 13 -40.88 -4.80 -3.91
C ALA A 13 -40.96 -5.71 -2.67
N LEU A 14 -42.04 -5.67 -1.91
CA LEU A 14 -42.24 -6.55 -0.75
C LEU A 14 -42.36 -8.03 -1.15
N ILE A 15 -43.06 -8.32 -2.23
CA ILE A 15 -43.19 -9.68 -2.77
C ILE A 15 -41.82 -10.19 -3.25
N LEU A 16 -41.06 -9.40 -3.99
CA LEU A 16 -39.73 -9.76 -4.46
C LEU A 16 -38.76 -9.99 -3.30
N SER A 17 -38.81 -9.14 -2.27
CA SER A 17 -37.99 -9.30 -1.06
C SER A 17 -38.33 -10.59 -0.30
N PHE A 18 -39.62 -10.92 -0.19
CA PHE A 18 -40.07 -12.15 0.44
C PHE A 18 -39.59 -13.41 -0.30
N PHE A 19 -39.70 -13.43 -1.64
CA PHE A 19 -39.19 -14.54 -2.44
C PHE A 19 -37.66 -14.69 -2.34
N ALA A 20 -36.93 -13.59 -2.28
CA ALA A 20 -35.47 -13.63 -2.11
C ALA A 20 -35.07 -14.24 -0.75
N VAL A 21 -35.73 -13.88 0.33
CA VAL A 21 -35.50 -14.45 1.68
C VAL A 21 -35.83 -15.94 1.73
N VAL A 22 -36.93 -16.36 1.10
CA VAL A 22 -37.30 -17.78 1.04
C VAL A 22 -36.30 -18.58 0.21
N ALA A 23 -35.84 -18.06 -0.91
CA ALA A 23 -34.84 -18.72 -1.75
C ALA A 23 -33.49 -18.86 -1.02
N GLN A 24 -33.04 -17.83 -0.29
CA GLN A 24 -31.84 -17.85 0.54
C GLN A 24 -31.94 -18.90 1.66
N ALA A 25 -33.06 -18.95 2.38
CA ALA A 25 -33.28 -19.92 3.44
C ALA A 25 -33.27 -21.36 2.88
N ALA A 26 -33.83 -21.59 1.69
CA ALA A 26 -33.81 -22.88 1.02
C ALA A 26 -32.37 -23.30 0.61
N GLU A 27 -31.56 -22.37 0.08
CA GLU A 27 -30.16 -22.59 -0.26
C GLU A 27 -29.37 -23.06 0.98
N ILE A 28 -29.46 -22.30 2.08
CA ILE A 28 -28.77 -22.64 3.33
C ILE A 28 -29.23 -23.99 3.89
N SER A 29 -30.53 -24.30 3.83
CA SER A 29 -31.09 -25.58 4.28
C SER A 29 -30.55 -26.76 3.45
N GLN A 30 -30.46 -26.60 2.14
CA GLN A 30 -29.89 -27.61 1.23
C GLN A 30 -28.42 -27.86 1.57
N VAL A 31 -27.62 -26.82 1.78
CA VAL A 31 -26.22 -26.95 2.15
C VAL A 31 -26.06 -27.62 3.51
N ARG A 32 -26.88 -27.28 4.52
CA ARG A 32 -26.90 -27.98 5.84
C ARG A 32 -27.20 -29.46 5.73
N ALA A 33 -28.14 -29.82 4.87
CA ALA A 33 -28.44 -31.21 4.62
C ALA A 33 -27.23 -31.97 4.02
N ALA A 34 -26.56 -31.39 3.04
CA ALA A 34 -25.35 -31.96 2.43
C ALA A 34 -24.17 -32.06 3.43
N ILE A 35 -24.00 -31.04 4.32
CA ILE A 35 -23.03 -31.09 5.41
C ILE A 35 -23.31 -32.29 6.33
N ALA A 36 -24.56 -32.50 6.73
CA ALA A 36 -24.97 -33.60 7.61
C ALA A 36 -24.76 -34.96 6.92
N GLU A 37 -25.16 -35.09 5.65
CA GLU A 37 -25.00 -36.32 4.85
C GLU A 37 -23.51 -36.73 4.71
N LYS A 38 -22.63 -35.74 4.44
CA LYS A 38 -21.18 -35.94 4.26
C LYS A 38 -20.38 -35.94 5.57
N HIS A 39 -21.04 -35.73 6.71
CA HIS A 39 -20.38 -35.56 8.02
C HIS A 39 -19.28 -34.51 8.02
N ALA A 40 -19.49 -33.44 7.23
CA ALA A 40 -18.53 -32.34 7.11
C ALA A 40 -18.45 -31.50 8.42
N LYS A 41 -17.26 -30.97 8.71
CA LYS A 41 -16.96 -30.29 10.00
C LYS A 41 -17.10 -28.77 9.93
N TRP A 42 -18.06 -28.27 9.19
CA TRP A 42 -18.31 -26.85 9.05
C TRP A 42 -19.81 -26.51 9.14
N GLN A 43 -20.12 -25.22 9.23
CA GLN A 43 -21.47 -24.73 9.44
C GLN A 43 -21.86 -23.78 8.30
N ALA A 44 -23.05 -23.99 7.72
CA ALA A 44 -23.67 -23.07 6.78
C ALA A 44 -24.63 -22.14 7.51
N GLY A 45 -24.57 -20.85 7.17
CA GLY A 45 -25.39 -19.81 7.75
C GLY A 45 -25.66 -18.65 6.80
N GLU A 46 -26.35 -17.64 7.32
CA GLU A 46 -26.44 -16.35 6.62
C GLU A 46 -25.10 -15.62 6.68
N THR A 47 -24.69 -15.07 5.55
CA THR A 47 -23.47 -14.29 5.38
C THR A 47 -23.75 -13.05 4.55
N SER A 48 -22.79 -12.14 4.44
CA SER A 48 -22.89 -11.01 3.48
C SER A 48 -23.10 -11.50 2.05
N MET A 49 -22.52 -12.67 1.69
CA MET A 49 -22.63 -13.22 0.35
C MET A 49 -23.99 -13.84 0.06
N THR A 50 -24.64 -14.47 1.04
CA THR A 50 -25.99 -15.09 0.81
C THR A 50 -27.07 -14.05 0.57
N ARG A 51 -26.86 -12.80 0.97
CA ARG A 51 -27.80 -11.67 0.74
C ARG A 51 -27.69 -11.09 -0.67
N LEU A 52 -26.66 -11.46 -1.44
CA LEU A 52 -26.41 -10.98 -2.79
C LEU A 52 -27.08 -11.90 -3.83
N SER A 53 -27.44 -11.32 -4.97
CA SER A 53 -27.88 -12.10 -6.13
C SER A 53 -26.74 -12.96 -6.67
N PRO A 54 -27.02 -14.04 -7.42
CA PRO A 54 -26.00 -14.90 -8.02
C PRO A 54 -25.01 -14.13 -8.93
N VAL A 55 -25.46 -13.07 -9.59
CA VAL A 55 -24.61 -12.22 -10.44
C VAL A 55 -23.63 -11.41 -9.59
N GLU A 56 -24.12 -10.79 -8.50
CA GLU A 56 -23.26 -10.01 -7.60
C GLU A 56 -22.23 -10.88 -6.87
N ARG A 57 -22.59 -12.11 -6.50
CA ARG A 57 -21.65 -13.07 -5.90
C ARG A 57 -20.51 -13.42 -6.88
N ARG A 58 -20.86 -13.73 -8.14
CA ARG A 58 -19.88 -14.06 -9.18
C ARG A 58 -18.99 -12.88 -9.55
N ALA A 59 -19.51 -11.65 -9.50
CA ALA A 59 -18.73 -10.45 -9.76
C ALA A 59 -17.57 -10.24 -8.76
N ARG A 60 -17.57 -10.96 -7.63
CA ARG A 60 -16.48 -10.99 -6.63
C ARG A 60 -15.43 -12.05 -6.90
N LEU A 61 -15.60 -12.88 -7.92
CA LEU A 61 -14.66 -13.91 -8.32
C LEU A 61 -13.90 -13.43 -9.55
N GLY A 62 -12.60 -13.17 -9.40
CA GLY A 62 -11.81 -12.51 -10.42
C GLY A 62 -10.44 -13.15 -10.65
N LEU A 63 -10.24 -14.41 -10.25
CA LEU A 63 -9.00 -15.08 -10.56
C LEU A 63 -8.96 -15.49 -12.05
N VAL A 64 -7.95 -14.99 -12.74
CA VAL A 64 -7.55 -15.47 -14.07
C VAL A 64 -6.31 -16.34 -13.89
N LYS A 65 -6.37 -17.58 -14.31
CA LYS A 65 -5.20 -18.48 -14.30
C LYS A 65 -4.23 -18.01 -15.38
N PRO A 66 -2.91 -17.98 -15.10
CA PRO A 66 -1.95 -17.65 -16.15
C PRO A 66 -2.16 -18.62 -17.31
N ALA A 67 -2.39 -18.10 -18.51
CA ALA A 67 -2.18 -18.91 -19.69
C ALA A 67 -0.75 -19.43 -19.58
N LEU A 68 -0.54 -20.73 -19.75
CA LEU A 68 0.79 -21.32 -19.77
C LEU A 68 1.62 -20.50 -20.77
N LEU A 69 2.35 -19.52 -20.25
CA LEU A 69 3.24 -18.70 -21.07
C LEU A 69 4.34 -19.64 -21.51
N ALA A 70 4.29 -20.06 -22.77
CA ALA A 70 5.37 -20.79 -23.40
C ALA A 70 6.64 -19.94 -23.25
N GLY A 71 7.54 -20.32 -22.32
CA GLY A 71 8.83 -19.69 -22.12
C GLY A 71 9.02 -18.81 -20.88
N ALA A 72 8.03 -18.57 -20.02
CA ALA A 72 8.28 -18.01 -18.70
C ALA A 72 8.72 -19.14 -17.75
N GLU A 73 9.98 -19.18 -17.38
CA GLU A 73 10.45 -20.01 -16.27
C GLU A 73 9.76 -19.50 -14.99
N VAL A 74 8.69 -20.18 -14.57
CA VAL A 74 8.20 -20.07 -13.22
C VAL A 74 9.27 -20.74 -12.36
N THR A 75 10.09 -19.96 -11.69
CA THR A 75 11.06 -20.49 -10.75
C THR A 75 10.32 -21.09 -9.59
N VAL A 76 10.00 -22.36 -9.67
CA VAL A 76 9.50 -23.16 -8.54
C VAL A 76 10.65 -23.22 -7.56
N MET A 77 10.50 -22.65 -6.36
CA MET A 77 11.51 -22.80 -5.32
C MET A 77 11.74 -24.27 -5.02
N ALA A 78 13.01 -24.68 -5.04
CA ALA A 78 13.40 -25.80 -4.22
C ALA A 78 12.94 -25.50 -2.78
N SER A 79 12.18 -26.40 -2.17
CA SER A 79 11.65 -26.23 -0.81
C SER A 79 12.73 -25.62 0.09
N PRO A 80 12.45 -24.53 0.83
CA PRO A 80 13.44 -23.99 1.74
C PRO A 80 13.88 -25.12 2.67
N PRO A 81 15.16 -25.15 3.06
CA PRO A 81 15.64 -26.13 4.02
C PRO A 81 15.09 -25.76 5.42
N VAL A 82 13.81 -26.03 5.65
CA VAL A 82 13.22 -25.88 6.98
C VAL A 82 13.41 -27.20 7.72
N VAL A 83 14.25 -27.18 8.71
CA VAL A 83 14.32 -28.26 9.71
C VAL A 83 13.06 -28.18 10.56
N GLY A 84 12.00 -28.86 10.09
CA GLY A 84 10.75 -29.09 10.82
C GLY A 84 9.90 -27.81 11.05
N ALA A 85 8.95 -27.54 10.13
CA ALA A 85 7.90 -26.57 10.43
C ALA A 85 7.18 -26.98 11.73
N PRO A 86 6.81 -26.05 12.64
CA PRO A 86 6.08 -26.36 13.86
C PRO A 86 4.72 -27.00 13.54
N PRO A 87 4.08 -27.70 14.48
CA PRO A 87 2.81 -28.37 14.24
C PRO A 87 1.63 -27.43 13.96
N SER A 88 1.79 -26.14 14.26
CA SER A 88 0.82 -25.10 13.93
C SER A 88 1.51 -23.73 13.82
N VAL A 89 0.98 -22.87 12.97
CA VAL A 89 1.35 -21.46 12.83
C VAL A 89 0.08 -20.65 12.64
N ASP A 90 0.00 -19.49 13.29
CA ASP A 90 -1.00 -18.48 13.01
C ASP A 90 -0.36 -17.11 13.09
N TRP A 91 -0.13 -16.48 11.95
CA TRP A 91 0.54 -15.18 11.84
C TRP A 91 -0.25 -14.01 12.44
N ARG A 92 -1.49 -14.26 12.88
CA ARG A 92 -2.26 -13.32 13.69
C ARG A 92 -1.81 -13.31 15.16
N ASN A 93 -1.07 -14.34 15.61
CA ASN A 93 -0.66 -14.54 17.01
C ASN A 93 0.81 -14.96 17.17
N SER A 94 1.52 -15.37 16.12
CA SER A 94 2.89 -15.91 16.18
C SER A 94 3.93 -14.82 16.41
N GLY A 95 4.22 -14.49 17.65
CA GLY A 95 5.10 -13.39 18.03
C GLY A 95 4.46 -11.99 17.92
N GLY A 96 3.17 -11.95 17.63
CA GLY A 96 2.34 -10.77 17.40
C GLY A 96 1.44 -10.94 16.20
N ASN A 97 0.62 -9.94 15.89
CA ASN A 97 -0.26 -9.95 14.71
C ASN A 97 0.44 -9.30 13.51
N PHE A 98 0.84 -10.11 12.53
CA PHE A 98 1.43 -9.66 11.26
C PHE A 98 0.46 -9.70 10.08
N VAL A 99 -0.84 -9.80 10.36
CA VAL A 99 -1.91 -9.82 9.35
C VAL A 99 -2.77 -8.57 9.52
N THR A 100 -2.86 -7.77 8.49
CA THR A 100 -3.68 -6.54 8.47
C THR A 100 -5.18 -6.86 8.53
N PRO A 101 -6.04 -5.90 8.88
CA PRO A 101 -7.49 -6.10 8.96
C PRO A 101 -8.09 -6.66 7.67
N VAL A 102 -9.21 -7.37 7.80
CA VAL A 102 -9.98 -7.88 6.65
C VAL A 102 -10.60 -6.71 5.90
N ARG A 103 -10.38 -6.65 4.58
CA ARG A 103 -10.95 -5.66 3.67
C ARG A 103 -12.13 -6.24 2.88
N ASN A 104 -12.84 -5.40 2.12
CA ASN A 104 -13.97 -5.82 1.29
C ASN A 104 -13.82 -5.30 -0.14
N GLN A 105 -13.61 -6.24 -1.08
CA GLN A 105 -13.46 -5.93 -2.50
C GLN A 105 -14.75 -5.46 -3.19
N GLY A 106 -15.90 -5.51 -2.52
CA GLY A 106 -17.17 -5.11 -3.12
C GLY A 106 -17.53 -5.91 -4.37
N SER A 107 -18.21 -5.31 -5.32
CA SER A 107 -18.69 -5.96 -6.55
C SER A 107 -17.67 -5.93 -7.71
N CYS A 108 -16.39 -5.93 -7.40
CA CYS A 108 -15.28 -5.97 -8.36
C CYS A 108 -14.52 -7.29 -8.22
N GLY A 109 -14.21 -7.95 -9.32
CA GLY A 109 -13.44 -9.19 -9.37
C GLY A 109 -11.95 -8.99 -9.08
N SER A 110 -11.61 -8.28 -8.00
CA SER A 110 -10.26 -7.88 -7.62
C SER A 110 -9.63 -8.71 -6.51
N CYS A 111 -10.15 -9.89 -6.23
CA CYS A 111 -9.60 -10.80 -5.21
C CYS A 111 -8.09 -11.03 -5.37
N TRP A 112 -7.59 -11.08 -6.60
CA TRP A 112 -6.19 -11.18 -6.95
C TRP A 112 -5.36 -10.01 -6.43
N ALA A 113 -5.89 -8.78 -6.49
CA ALA A 113 -5.25 -7.58 -5.96
C ALA A 113 -5.26 -7.59 -4.42
N PHE A 114 -6.40 -7.91 -3.78
CA PHE A 114 -6.51 -7.98 -2.32
C PHE A 114 -5.59 -9.04 -1.70
N ALA A 115 -5.52 -10.23 -2.30
CA ALA A 115 -4.66 -11.31 -1.79
C ALA A 115 -3.17 -10.94 -1.89
N THR A 116 -2.73 -10.36 -3.01
CA THR A 116 -1.33 -9.96 -3.22
C THR A 116 -0.94 -8.72 -2.40
N THR A 117 -1.84 -7.75 -2.23
CA THR A 117 -1.64 -6.60 -1.34
C THR A 117 -1.50 -7.06 0.11
N ALA A 118 -2.40 -7.90 0.61
CA ALA A 118 -2.33 -8.41 1.99
C ALA A 118 -1.08 -9.25 2.27
N ALA A 119 -0.55 -9.96 1.27
CA ALA A 119 0.75 -10.66 1.39
C ALA A 119 1.93 -9.69 1.48
N LEU A 120 1.91 -8.61 0.68
CA LEU A 120 2.91 -7.54 0.77
C LEU A 120 2.88 -6.87 2.15
N GLU A 121 1.71 -6.49 2.63
CA GLU A 121 1.51 -5.90 3.96
C GLU A 121 2.10 -6.80 5.06
N SER A 122 1.76 -8.08 5.06
CA SER A 122 2.29 -9.06 6.01
C SER A 122 3.82 -9.22 5.90
N SER A 123 4.37 -9.22 4.68
CA SER A 123 5.81 -9.30 4.43
C SER A 123 6.54 -8.08 5.01
N VAL A 124 5.98 -6.89 4.83
CA VAL A 124 6.51 -5.63 5.38
C VAL A 124 6.46 -5.63 6.91
N LEU A 125 5.31 -5.96 7.50
CA LEU A 125 5.15 -6.00 8.97
C LEU A 125 6.13 -6.99 9.63
N ARG A 126 6.34 -8.15 9.02
CA ARG A 126 7.30 -9.16 9.51
C ARG A 126 8.73 -8.68 9.38
N ALA A 127 9.13 -8.14 8.23
CA ALA A 127 10.48 -7.63 8.01
C ALA A 127 10.82 -6.46 8.96
N ALA A 128 9.84 -5.61 9.25
CA ALA A 128 9.97 -4.50 10.18
C ALA A 128 9.82 -4.91 11.66
N ASN A 129 9.35 -6.13 11.94
CA ASN A 129 8.95 -6.60 13.25
C ASN A 129 7.99 -5.64 13.98
N THR A 130 6.94 -5.21 13.26
CA THR A 130 5.92 -4.26 13.76
C THR A 130 4.54 -4.93 13.79
N PRO A 131 4.31 -5.88 14.71
CA PRO A 131 3.01 -6.54 14.82
C PRO A 131 1.93 -5.56 15.26
N GLY A 132 0.70 -5.77 14.76
CA GLY A 132 -0.47 -4.99 15.13
C GLY A 132 -0.60 -3.63 14.43
N VAL A 133 0.34 -3.26 13.57
CA VAL A 133 0.21 -2.05 12.74
C VAL A 133 -0.79 -2.31 11.63
N ASP A 134 -1.76 -1.41 11.45
CA ASP A 134 -2.67 -1.39 10.32
C ASP A 134 -1.97 -0.71 9.12
N LEU A 135 -1.18 -1.48 8.39
CA LEU A 135 -0.61 -1.05 7.12
C LEU A 135 -1.67 -1.26 6.04
N ASP A 136 -2.13 -0.18 5.43
CA ASP A 136 -3.18 -0.17 4.42
C ASP A 136 -2.61 0.30 3.08
N LEU A 137 -2.38 -0.65 2.16
CA LEU A 137 -1.81 -0.39 0.84
C LEU A 137 -2.89 -0.44 -0.23
N SER A 138 -2.71 0.34 -1.30
CA SER A 138 -3.72 0.55 -2.33
C SER A 138 -3.87 -0.64 -3.28
N GLU A 139 -4.95 -1.39 -3.15
CA GLU A 139 -5.39 -2.37 -4.16
C GLU A 139 -5.86 -1.68 -5.44
N GLN A 140 -6.36 -0.44 -5.34
CA GLN A 140 -6.80 0.32 -6.51
C GLN A 140 -5.66 0.58 -7.49
N VAL A 141 -4.43 0.76 -7.00
CA VAL A 141 -3.24 0.90 -7.88
C VAL A 141 -3.03 -0.35 -8.71
N LEU A 142 -3.18 -1.55 -8.15
CA LEU A 142 -3.13 -2.79 -8.93
C LEU A 142 -4.25 -2.86 -9.96
N VAL A 143 -5.48 -2.56 -9.56
CA VAL A 143 -6.68 -2.64 -10.43
C VAL A 143 -6.64 -1.65 -11.59
N SER A 144 -6.05 -0.47 -11.38
CA SER A 144 -6.07 0.63 -12.37
C SER A 144 -4.74 0.89 -13.08
N CYS A 145 -3.61 0.50 -12.45
CA CYS A 145 -2.26 0.87 -12.88
C CYS A 145 -1.29 -0.33 -12.93
N GLY A 146 -1.75 -1.54 -12.67
CA GLY A 146 -0.95 -2.74 -12.41
C GLY A 146 -0.22 -3.31 -13.63
N THR A 147 0.44 -2.46 -14.44
CA THR A 147 1.20 -2.90 -15.61
C THR A 147 2.71 -2.91 -15.32
N SER A 148 3.36 -4.06 -15.46
CA SER A 148 4.81 -4.23 -15.34
C SER A 148 5.36 -4.95 -16.57
N GLY A 149 6.44 -4.42 -17.16
CA GLY A 149 7.06 -5.00 -18.36
C GLY A 149 6.09 -5.10 -19.56
N GLY A 150 5.07 -4.24 -19.64
CA GLY A 150 4.03 -4.26 -20.67
C GLY A 150 2.92 -5.30 -20.44
N ILE A 151 2.93 -6.01 -19.30
CA ILE A 151 1.91 -7.00 -18.93
C ILE A 151 1.00 -6.41 -17.86
N ASP A 152 -0.30 -6.36 -18.13
CA ASP A 152 -1.34 -5.93 -17.21
C ASP A 152 -1.66 -7.05 -16.22
N ALA A 153 -1.69 -6.73 -14.94
CA ALA A 153 -2.03 -7.68 -13.87
C ALA A 153 -3.51 -8.03 -13.85
N GLY A 154 -4.38 -7.10 -14.28
CA GLY A 154 -5.82 -7.33 -14.33
C GLY A 154 -6.66 -6.08 -14.08
N SER A 155 -7.95 -6.32 -13.82
CA SER A 155 -8.97 -5.29 -13.62
C SER A 155 -10.09 -5.83 -12.72
N CYS A 156 -11.22 -5.09 -12.58
CA CYS A 156 -12.44 -5.65 -11.98
C CYS A 156 -13.03 -6.85 -12.74
N GLY A 157 -12.61 -7.11 -13.97
CA GLY A 157 -12.96 -8.31 -14.72
C GLY A 157 -12.14 -9.55 -14.36
N GLY A 158 -11.14 -9.38 -13.50
CA GLY A 158 -10.23 -10.43 -13.05
C GLY A 158 -8.76 -10.09 -13.31
N GLY A 159 -7.86 -10.86 -12.68
CA GLY A 159 -6.43 -10.71 -12.84
C GLY A 159 -5.61 -11.93 -12.40
N VAL A 160 -4.29 -11.82 -12.61
CA VAL A 160 -3.32 -12.90 -12.42
C VAL A 160 -2.39 -12.54 -11.25
N ILE A 161 -2.36 -13.38 -10.22
CA ILE A 161 -1.58 -13.11 -8.99
C ILE A 161 -0.07 -13.00 -9.28
N GLN A 162 0.46 -13.74 -10.25
CA GLN A 162 1.87 -13.67 -10.63
C GLN A 162 2.21 -12.31 -11.28
N TYR A 163 1.32 -11.76 -12.10
CA TYR A 163 1.51 -10.45 -12.74
C TYR A 163 1.39 -9.32 -11.72
N ALA A 164 0.45 -9.42 -10.79
CA ALA A 164 0.36 -8.52 -9.64
C ALA A 164 1.64 -8.58 -8.79
N SER A 165 2.17 -9.77 -8.52
CA SER A 165 3.42 -9.95 -7.79
C SER A 165 4.64 -9.38 -8.52
N ASN A 166 4.68 -9.43 -9.86
CA ASN A 166 5.70 -8.74 -10.66
C ASN A 166 5.59 -7.22 -10.49
N TYR A 167 4.38 -6.65 -10.58
CA TYR A 167 4.18 -5.23 -10.34
C TYR A 167 4.63 -4.82 -8.92
N ILE A 168 4.27 -5.59 -7.90
CA ILE A 168 4.67 -5.37 -6.51
C ILE A 168 6.21 -5.43 -6.34
N ARG A 169 6.90 -6.32 -7.06
CA ARG A 169 8.36 -6.41 -7.06
C ARG A 169 8.99 -5.20 -7.77
N ASP A 170 8.50 -4.85 -8.94
CA ASP A 170 9.16 -3.90 -9.84
C ASP A 170 8.82 -2.44 -9.50
N THR A 171 7.57 -2.18 -9.12
CA THR A 171 7.03 -0.83 -8.80
C THR A 171 6.62 -0.71 -7.34
N GLY A 172 5.87 -1.70 -6.80
CA GLY A 172 5.34 -1.69 -5.46
C GLY A 172 4.01 -0.96 -5.33
N LEU A 173 3.49 -0.90 -4.10
CA LEU A 173 2.21 -0.27 -3.78
C LEU A 173 2.39 0.89 -2.81
N PRO A 174 1.74 2.04 -3.04
CA PRO A 174 1.66 3.13 -2.09
C PRO A 174 0.62 2.83 -1.00
N LEU A 175 0.51 3.72 -0.03
CA LEU A 175 -0.58 3.69 0.95
C LEU A 175 -1.94 3.85 0.26
N GLU A 176 -2.99 3.29 0.85
CA GLU A 176 -4.38 3.38 0.40
C GLU A 176 -4.84 4.84 0.21
N SER A 177 -4.37 5.76 1.06
CA SER A 177 -4.65 7.20 0.94
C SER A 177 -4.17 7.86 -0.36
N CYS A 178 -3.22 7.23 -1.08
CA CYS A 178 -2.72 7.71 -2.37
C CYS A 178 -3.71 7.44 -3.52
N TYR A 179 -4.40 6.32 -3.47
CA TYR A 179 -5.46 5.96 -4.40
C TYR A 179 -6.46 5.04 -3.69
N PRO A 180 -7.46 5.61 -3.00
CA PRO A 180 -8.47 4.86 -2.25
C PRO A 180 -9.24 3.89 -3.15
N TYR A 181 -9.54 2.70 -2.60
CA TYR A 181 -10.26 1.66 -3.32
C TYR A 181 -11.68 2.08 -3.66
N THR A 182 -12.05 2.00 -4.93
CA THR A 182 -13.36 2.43 -5.46
C THR A 182 -14.27 1.27 -5.86
N GLY A 183 -13.74 0.05 -5.97
CA GLY A 183 -14.47 -1.12 -6.49
C GLY A 183 -14.81 -1.01 -7.98
N THR A 184 -14.07 -0.19 -8.72
CA THR A 184 -14.22 0.03 -10.17
C THR A 184 -12.86 0.04 -10.86
N ASN A 185 -12.85 -0.05 -12.19
CA ASN A 185 -11.59 -0.04 -12.96
C ASN A 185 -10.85 1.29 -12.95
N GLY A 186 -11.35 2.37 -12.42
CA GLY A 186 -10.70 3.66 -12.25
C GLY A 186 -9.69 4.09 -13.33
N SER A 187 -9.20 5.32 -13.22
CA SER A 187 -8.11 5.81 -14.08
C SER A 187 -6.81 5.91 -13.26
N CYS A 188 -5.70 5.42 -13.80
CA CYS A 188 -4.39 5.57 -13.17
C CYS A 188 -4.01 7.05 -12.92
N GLY A 189 -4.52 7.97 -13.73
CA GLY A 189 -4.36 9.41 -13.53
C GLY A 189 -5.06 9.96 -12.28
N SER A 190 -5.89 9.18 -11.59
CA SER A 190 -6.53 9.55 -10.32
C SER A 190 -5.69 9.21 -9.10
N ALA A 191 -4.60 8.47 -9.26
CA ALA A 191 -3.65 8.20 -8.19
C ALA A 191 -2.84 9.46 -7.84
N CYS A 192 -2.30 9.54 -6.62
CA CYS A 192 -1.39 10.63 -6.24
C CYS A 192 -0.11 10.64 -7.10
N GLY A 193 0.51 11.79 -7.26
CA GLY A 193 1.70 11.95 -8.12
C GLY A 193 2.91 11.08 -7.73
N THR A 194 2.90 10.51 -6.53
CA THR A 194 3.99 9.65 -6.00
C THR A 194 3.64 8.17 -5.98
N TYR A 195 2.53 7.75 -6.60
CA TYR A 195 2.01 6.37 -6.51
C TYR A 195 2.99 5.29 -6.97
N HIS A 196 4.01 5.62 -7.75
CA HIS A 196 5.03 4.71 -8.27
C HIS A 196 6.44 4.95 -7.69
N THR A 197 6.60 5.91 -6.78
CA THR A 197 7.91 6.26 -6.19
C THR A 197 7.95 6.12 -4.68
N ALA A 198 6.85 6.39 -3.99
CA ALA A 198 6.70 6.21 -2.53
C ALA A 198 5.99 4.88 -2.23
N THR A 199 6.64 3.76 -2.56
CA THR A 199 6.01 2.45 -2.59
C THR A 199 6.66 1.42 -1.67
N TYR A 200 5.85 0.50 -1.18
CA TYR A 200 6.26 -0.73 -0.51
C TYR A 200 6.46 -1.82 -1.55
N ARG A 201 7.58 -2.55 -1.47
CA ARG A 201 7.96 -3.57 -2.46
C ARG A 201 8.54 -4.80 -1.81
N ILE A 202 8.48 -5.93 -2.53
CA ILE A 202 9.23 -7.14 -2.23
C ILE A 202 10.52 -7.19 -3.08
N THR A 203 11.50 -7.98 -2.67
CA THR A 203 12.70 -8.25 -3.48
C THR A 203 12.46 -9.34 -4.51
N GLY A 204 11.51 -10.24 -4.24
CA GLY A 204 11.15 -11.34 -5.12
C GLY A 204 9.95 -12.11 -4.61
N TRP A 205 9.49 -13.04 -5.42
CA TRP A 205 8.46 -14.01 -5.07
C TRP A 205 8.76 -15.34 -5.77
N SER A 206 8.16 -16.41 -5.27
CA SER A 206 8.31 -17.75 -5.84
C SER A 206 7.00 -18.49 -5.80
N ASP A 207 6.75 -19.31 -6.80
CA ASP A 207 5.64 -20.28 -6.76
C ASP A 207 6.07 -21.51 -5.94
N VAL A 208 5.33 -21.81 -4.88
CA VAL A 208 5.60 -22.90 -3.95
C VAL A 208 5.05 -24.23 -4.47
N THR A 209 3.95 -24.19 -5.20
CA THR A 209 3.15 -25.38 -5.50
C THR A 209 2.89 -25.62 -6.98
N GLY A 210 2.94 -24.59 -7.82
CA GLY A 210 2.46 -24.69 -9.20
C GLY A 210 1.02 -25.20 -9.24
N THR A 211 0.78 -26.22 -10.05
CA THR A 211 -0.52 -26.88 -10.16
C THR A 211 -0.64 -28.16 -9.30
N SER A 212 0.37 -28.45 -8.47
CA SER A 212 0.46 -29.67 -7.67
C SER A 212 0.67 -29.33 -6.19
N PRO A 213 -0.35 -28.83 -5.48
CA PRO A 213 -0.22 -28.41 -4.10
C PRO A 213 0.09 -29.59 -3.17
N ALA A 214 1.03 -29.36 -2.23
CA ALA A 214 1.38 -30.31 -1.19
C ALA A 214 1.32 -29.61 0.18
N VAL A 215 0.68 -30.24 1.17
CA VAL A 215 0.53 -29.71 2.52
C VAL A 215 1.88 -29.37 3.13
N SER A 216 2.89 -30.26 3.01
CA SER A 216 4.24 -30.03 3.54
C SER A 216 4.89 -28.79 2.95
N ALA A 217 4.88 -28.63 1.61
CA ALA A 217 5.47 -27.48 0.95
C ALA A 217 4.81 -26.16 1.38
N MET A 218 3.48 -26.15 1.48
CA MET A 218 2.74 -24.96 1.91
C MET A 218 3.00 -24.62 3.38
N ARG A 219 3.07 -25.61 4.27
CA ARG A 219 3.43 -25.42 5.68
C ARG A 219 4.84 -24.86 5.85
N ASP A 220 5.81 -25.46 5.18
CA ASP A 220 7.22 -25.07 5.25
C ASP A 220 7.40 -23.63 4.72
N ALA A 221 6.74 -23.29 3.61
CA ALA A 221 6.75 -21.96 3.07
C ALA A 221 6.06 -20.95 4.01
N LEU A 222 4.89 -21.31 4.58
CA LEU A 222 4.18 -20.42 5.51
C LEU A 222 4.98 -20.16 6.79
N ALA A 223 5.64 -21.18 7.34
CA ALA A 223 6.50 -21.02 8.51
C ALA A 223 7.74 -20.14 8.22
N SER A 224 8.32 -20.24 7.03
CA SER A 224 9.54 -19.56 6.64
C SER A 224 9.30 -18.13 6.15
N TYR A 225 8.34 -17.96 5.25
CA TYR A 225 8.12 -16.70 4.52
C TYR A 225 6.96 -15.86 5.07
N GLY A 226 6.08 -16.43 5.92
CA GLY A 226 4.87 -15.77 6.41
C GLY A 226 3.66 -16.04 5.56
N PRO A 227 2.60 -15.22 5.64
CA PRO A 227 1.37 -15.38 4.87
C PRO A 227 1.61 -15.54 3.38
N LEU A 228 0.89 -16.48 2.76
CA LEU A 228 1.07 -16.88 1.36
C LEU A 228 -0.17 -16.53 0.52
N VAL A 229 0.05 -15.95 -0.66
CA VAL A 229 -1.03 -15.83 -1.66
C VAL A 229 -1.35 -17.20 -2.21
N THR A 230 -2.62 -17.54 -2.34
CA THR A 230 -3.02 -18.80 -2.96
C THR A 230 -4.32 -18.65 -3.73
N THR A 231 -4.69 -19.71 -4.46
CA THR A 231 -5.91 -19.74 -5.27
C THR A 231 -6.81 -20.91 -4.89
N MET A 232 -8.09 -20.77 -5.22
CA MET A 232 -9.10 -21.81 -5.10
C MET A 232 -10.21 -21.65 -6.13
N GLU A 233 -10.91 -22.75 -6.40
CA GLU A 233 -12.17 -22.72 -7.14
C GLU A 233 -13.33 -22.65 -6.15
N VAL A 234 -14.22 -21.68 -6.33
CA VAL A 234 -15.39 -21.46 -5.47
C VAL A 234 -16.58 -22.23 -5.99
N TYR A 235 -17.24 -22.96 -5.09
CA TYR A 235 -18.52 -23.63 -5.30
C TYR A 235 -19.61 -22.90 -4.53
N ALA A 236 -20.88 -23.09 -4.91
CA ALA A 236 -22.00 -22.33 -4.36
C ALA A 236 -22.14 -22.45 -2.83
N ASP A 237 -21.83 -23.61 -2.26
CA ASP A 237 -21.89 -23.85 -0.81
C ASP A 237 -20.92 -22.95 -0.01
N PHE A 238 -19.77 -22.56 -0.60
CA PHE A 238 -18.79 -21.71 0.06
C PHE A 238 -19.35 -20.31 0.44
N TYR A 239 -20.30 -19.80 -0.32
CA TYR A 239 -20.95 -18.53 0.01
C TYR A 239 -21.70 -18.55 1.35
N THR A 240 -22.13 -19.73 1.79
CA THR A 240 -22.87 -19.93 3.04
C THR A 240 -21.96 -20.25 4.24
N TYR A 241 -20.63 -20.31 4.05
CA TYR A 241 -19.70 -20.65 5.11
C TYR A 241 -19.80 -19.66 6.28
N ALA A 242 -20.10 -20.19 7.47
CA ALA A 242 -20.23 -19.42 8.71
C ALA A 242 -19.25 -19.84 9.81
N GLY A 243 -18.50 -20.95 9.62
CA GLY A 243 -17.48 -21.41 10.57
C GLY A 243 -17.18 -22.90 10.47
N GLY A 244 -16.11 -23.32 11.13
CA GLY A 244 -15.61 -24.70 11.13
C GLY A 244 -14.61 -24.97 10.01
N VAL A 245 -14.29 -26.24 9.73
CA VAL A 245 -13.29 -26.64 8.73
C VAL A 245 -13.99 -27.00 7.42
N TYR A 246 -13.95 -26.07 6.46
CA TYR A 246 -14.62 -26.19 5.17
C TYR A 246 -14.09 -27.38 4.37
N THR A 247 -15.02 -28.15 3.84
CA THR A 247 -14.86 -29.11 2.75
C THR A 247 -16.02 -28.91 1.79
N HIS A 248 -15.79 -29.03 0.48
CA HIS A 248 -16.86 -28.90 -0.51
C HIS A 248 -17.92 -29.98 -0.33
N THR A 249 -19.17 -29.60 -0.19
CA THR A 249 -20.28 -30.50 0.05
C THR A 249 -21.27 -30.58 -1.10
N THR A 250 -21.61 -29.43 -1.70
CA THR A 250 -22.66 -29.37 -2.73
C THR A 250 -22.56 -28.07 -3.56
N GLY A 251 -23.33 -28.00 -4.58
CA GLY A 251 -23.46 -26.80 -5.42
C GLY A 251 -22.56 -26.83 -6.66
N THR A 252 -22.79 -25.88 -7.56
CA THR A 252 -22.07 -25.77 -8.81
C THR A 252 -20.88 -24.85 -8.68
N TYR A 253 -19.90 -25.03 -9.56
CA TYR A 253 -18.75 -24.11 -9.74
C TYR A 253 -19.21 -22.69 -10.04
N GLN A 254 -18.59 -21.70 -9.39
CA GLN A 254 -18.94 -20.28 -9.51
C GLN A 254 -17.82 -19.45 -10.15
N GLY A 255 -16.55 -19.81 -9.95
CA GLY A 255 -15.39 -19.10 -10.48
C GLY A 255 -14.15 -19.28 -9.63
N GLY A 256 -13.01 -18.80 -10.14
CA GLY A 256 -11.74 -18.80 -9.43
C GLY A 256 -11.61 -17.61 -8.49
N HIS A 257 -10.93 -17.82 -7.36
CA HIS A 257 -10.73 -16.85 -6.29
C HIS A 257 -9.31 -16.89 -5.76
N ALA A 258 -8.77 -15.74 -5.41
CA ALA A 258 -7.47 -15.62 -4.75
C ALA A 258 -7.64 -15.17 -3.30
N VAL A 259 -6.89 -15.76 -2.39
CA VAL A 259 -6.96 -15.55 -0.94
C VAL A 259 -5.58 -15.58 -0.29
N LEU A 260 -5.49 -15.23 0.99
CA LEU A 260 -4.24 -15.24 1.75
C LEU A 260 -4.26 -16.32 2.84
N ILE A 261 -3.36 -17.31 2.75
CA ILE A 261 -3.14 -18.26 3.85
C ILE A 261 -2.36 -17.55 4.95
N VAL A 262 -2.89 -17.57 6.17
CA VAL A 262 -2.29 -16.91 7.33
C VAL A 262 -1.88 -17.86 8.44
N GLY A 263 -2.28 -19.14 8.36
CA GLY A 263 -1.95 -20.14 9.37
C GLY A 263 -2.29 -21.55 8.92
N TYR A 264 -1.86 -22.51 9.73
CA TYR A 264 -2.24 -23.92 9.63
C TYR A 264 -2.25 -24.59 11.00
N ASP A 265 -2.95 -25.70 11.11
CA ASP A 265 -3.00 -26.53 12.31
C ASP A 265 -3.03 -28.02 11.90
N ASP A 266 -1.97 -28.74 12.24
CA ASP A 266 -1.82 -30.14 11.88
C ASP A 266 -2.75 -31.07 12.68
N ALA A 267 -3.06 -30.71 13.91
CA ALA A 267 -4.00 -31.49 14.72
C ALA A 267 -5.42 -31.39 14.17
N GLY A 268 -5.79 -30.21 13.68
CA GLY A 268 -7.07 -29.94 13.03
C GLY A 268 -7.10 -30.27 11.54
N GLN A 269 -5.94 -30.52 10.90
CA GLN A 269 -5.77 -30.80 9.46
C GLN A 269 -6.37 -29.73 8.56
N TYR A 270 -6.08 -28.43 8.85
CA TYR A 270 -6.59 -27.30 8.07
C TYR A 270 -5.59 -26.16 7.91
N PHE A 271 -5.82 -25.34 6.89
CA PHE A 271 -5.25 -24.01 6.75
C PHE A 271 -6.24 -22.94 7.23
N THR A 272 -5.73 -21.88 7.87
CA THR A 272 -6.47 -20.66 8.19
C THR A 272 -6.22 -19.64 7.10
N VAL A 273 -7.28 -19.04 6.55
CA VAL A 273 -7.23 -18.23 5.34
C VAL A 273 -7.99 -16.92 5.56
N LYS A 274 -7.38 -15.78 5.18
CA LYS A 274 -7.99 -14.45 5.13
C LYS A 274 -8.66 -14.28 3.78
N ASN A 275 -9.94 -13.89 3.80
CA ASN A 275 -10.74 -13.57 2.61
C ASN A 275 -10.85 -12.04 2.44
N SER A 276 -11.44 -11.61 1.33
CA SER A 276 -11.65 -10.21 0.94
C SER A 276 -13.13 -9.83 0.76
N TRP A 277 -14.04 -10.47 1.50
CA TRP A 277 -15.49 -10.25 1.42
C TRP A 277 -16.06 -9.52 2.65
N GLY A 278 -15.18 -8.83 3.42
CA GLY A 278 -15.54 -8.13 4.65
C GLY A 278 -15.72 -9.07 5.85
N THR A 279 -15.88 -8.48 7.03
CA THR A 279 -15.97 -9.21 8.31
C THR A 279 -17.32 -9.89 8.55
N ASP A 280 -18.35 -9.55 7.78
CA ASP A 280 -19.70 -10.13 7.87
C ASP A 280 -19.82 -11.49 7.14
N TRP A 281 -18.73 -12.02 6.66
CA TRP A 281 -18.65 -13.33 6.03
C TRP A 281 -17.70 -14.24 6.83
N GLY A 282 -18.06 -15.52 6.95
CA GLY A 282 -17.24 -16.54 7.59
C GLY A 282 -16.94 -16.27 9.07
N GLU A 283 -15.73 -16.61 9.50
CA GLU A 283 -15.22 -16.34 10.85
C GLU A 283 -14.60 -14.93 10.91
N SER A 284 -15.42 -13.87 10.90
CA SER A 284 -14.98 -12.47 10.83
C SER A 284 -14.08 -12.17 9.62
N GLY A 285 -14.44 -12.70 8.46
CA GLY A 285 -13.71 -12.55 7.20
C GLY A 285 -12.63 -13.60 6.95
N TYR A 286 -12.49 -14.56 7.86
CA TYR A 286 -11.59 -15.71 7.72
C TYR A 286 -12.37 -16.99 7.49
N PHE A 287 -11.67 -18.01 7.02
CA PHE A 287 -12.17 -19.38 6.95
C PHE A 287 -11.06 -20.38 7.22
N LYS A 288 -11.46 -21.58 7.62
CA LYS A 288 -10.57 -22.75 7.69
C LYS A 288 -10.92 -23.70 6.57
N ILE A 289 -9.93 -24.22 5.88
CA ILE A 289 -10.11 -25.19 4.80
C ILE A 289 -9.29 -26.44 5.07
N ALA A 290 -9.92 -27.60 4.90
CA ALA A 290 -9.29 -28.89 5.18
C ALA A 290 -8.11 -29.16 4.23
N TYR A 291 -7.07 -29.81 4.74
CA TYR A 291 -5.95 -30.30 3.91
C TYR A 291 -6.42 -31.22 2.78
N SER A 292 -7.52 -31.96 2.99
CA SER A 292 -8.13 -32.80 1.98
C SER A 292 -8.65 -32.06 0.76
N GLU A 293 -8.80 -30.74 0.82
CA GLU A 293 -9.26 -29.93 -0.33
C GLU A 293 -8.14 -29.58 -1.33
N LEU A 294 -6.88 -29.91 -0.99
CA LEU A 294 -5.78 -29.81 -1.93
C LEU A 294 -5.92 -30.87 -3.03
N GLY A 295 -5.86 -30.45 -4.29
CA GLY A 295 -5.97 -31.35 -5.45
C GLY A 295 -7.37 -31.91 -5.72
N THR A 296 -8.41 -31.45 -4.99
CA THR A 296 -9.81 -31.77 -5.28
C THR A 296 -10.39 -30.82 -6.36
N VAL A 297 -11.71 -30.85 -6.54
CA VAL A 297 -12.41 -29.91 -7.42
C VAL A 297 -12.27 -28.45 -6.97
N VAL A 298 -12.05 -28.22 -5.66
CA VAL A 298 -11.78 -26.87 -5.08
C VAL A 298 -10.41 -26.33 -5.48
N LYS A 299 -9.48 -27.21 -5.85
CA LYS A 299 -8.11 -26.83 -6.28
C LYS A 299 -7.42 -25.83 -5.35
N PHE A 300 -7.69 -25.94 -4.05
CA PHE A 300 -7.05 -25.11 -3.05
C PHE A 300 -5.54 -25.33 -3.04
N GLY A 301 -4.76 -24.28 -3.04
CA GLY A 301 -3.31 -24.36 -2.99
C GLY A 301 -2.62 -24.36 -4.35
N GLU A 302 -3.35 -24.44 -5.49
CA GLU A 302 -2.72 -24.20 -6.79
C GLU A 302 -2.13 -22.77 -6.86
N TYR A 303 -0.96 -22.62 -7.49
CA TYR A 303 -0.29 -21.32 -7.64
C TYR A 303 -0.10 -20.57 -6.31
N THR A 304 0.39 -21.26 -5.28
CA THR A 304 0.71 -20.63 -4.00
C THR A 304 2.01 -19.87 -4.08
N LEU A 305 1.97 -18.55 -3.81
CA LEU A 305 3.12 -17.67 -3.91
C LEU A 305 3.65 -17.27 -2.52
N ALA A 306 4.97 -17.37 -2.34
CA ALA A 306 5.70 -16.86 -1.20
C ALA A 306 6.45 -15.58 -1.57
N TYR A 307 6.35 -14.55 -0.73
CA TYR A 307 7.06 -13.29 -0.93
C TYR A 307 8.37 -13.29 -0.15
N THR A 308 9.44 -12.75 -0.77
CA THR A 308 10.77 -12.71 -0.19
C THR A 308 11.28 -11.28 -0.09
N GLY A 309 11.77 -10.92 1.11
CA GLY A 309 12.35 -9.61 1.42
C GLY A 309 11.34 -8.46 1.25
N SER A 310 11.68 -7.34 1.87
CA SER A 310 11.01 -6.06 1.60
C SER A 310 12.08 -5.01 1.30
N VAL A 311 11.81 -4.09 0.38
CA VAL A 311 12.72 -3.01 0.01
C VAL A 311 12.30 -1.74 0.71
N CYS A 312 13.21 -1.15 1.49
CA CYS A 312 13.01 0.16 2.10
C CYS A 312 12.93 1.25 1.02
N SER A 313 11.85 1.98 0.98
CA SER A 313 11.68 3.17 0.15
C SER A 313 11.66 4.40 1.02
N TYR A 314 12.39 5.45 0.62
CA TYR A 314 12.51 6.68 1.39
C TYR A 314 11.96 7.84 0.57
N PHE A 315 11.12 8.64 1.20
CA PHE A 315 10.65 9.91 0.69
C PHE A 315 11.06 11.03 1.66
N ILE A 316 11.60 12.13 1.14
CA ILE A 316 12.02 13.28 1.93
C ILE A 316 11.28 14.53 1.47
N SER A 317 10.89 15.40 2.41
CA SER A 317 10.20 16.67 2.12
C SER A 317 10.55 17.71 3.17
N PRO A 318 10.92 18.94 2.72
CA PRO A 318 11.13 19.37 1.33
C PRO A 318 12.45 18.86 0.73
N SER A 319 12.56 18.87 -0.60
CA SER A 319 13.79 18.51 -1.32
C SER A 319 14.79 19.67 -1.45
N SER A 320 14.36 20.89 -1.09
CA SER A 320 15.24 22.07 -1.02
C SER A 320 14.71 23.08 -0.01
N GLN A 321 15.61 23.87 0.58
CA GLN A 321 15.29 25.00 1.47
C GLN A 321 16.24 26.17 1.22
N SER A 322 15.71 27.41 1.35
CA SER A 322 16.47 28.64 1.18
C SER A 322 16.52 29.43 2.49
N PHE A 323 17.68 29.99 2.79
CA PHE A 323 17.96 30.83 3.96
C PHE A 323 18.52 32.18 3.52
N SER A 324 18.31 33.22 4.32
CA SER A 324 19.02 34.48 4.19
C SER A 324 20.48 34.34 4.65
N ALA A 325 21.32 35.35 4.42
CA ALA A 325 22.69 35.36 4.88
C ALA A 325 22.86 35.21 6.42
N SER A 326 21.81 35.43 7.21
CA SER A 326 21.83 35.23 8.66
C SER A 326 21.73 33.76 9.08
N GLY A 327 21.55 32.87 8.12
CA GLY A 327 21.34 31.43 8.40
C GLY A 327 19.97 31.13 9.01
N GLY A 328 19.87 30.04 9.75
CA GLY A 328 18.63 29.65 10.41
C GLY A 328 18.55 28.17 10.73
N THR A 329 17.33 27.70 11.03
CA THR A 329 17.05 26.29 11.31
C THR A 329 16.10 25.74 10.24
N GLY A 330 16.45 24.58 9.68
CA GLY A 330 15.64 23.84 8.73
C GLY A 330 15.19 22.50 9.27
N THR A 331 14.09 21.99 8.71
CA THR A 331 13.58 20.64 9.01
C THR A 331 13.26 19.88 7.73
N VAL A 332 13.52 18.58 7.73
CA VAL A 332 13.16 17.68 6.64
C VAL A 332 12.45 16.46 7.23
N SER A 333 11.25 16.18 6.74
CA SER A 333 10.52 14.96 7.08
C SER A 333 11.06 13.79 6.24
N VAL A 334 11.29 12.66 6.89
CA VAL A 334 11.61 11.36 6.28
C VAL A 334 10.38 10.48 6.42
N ALA A 335 9.78 10.09 5.30
CA ALA A 335 8.72 9.09 5.28
C ALA A 335 9.28 7.78 4.72
N THR A 336 9.13 6.71 5.47
CA THR A 336 9.58 5.35 5.10
C THR A 336 8.80 4.32 5.89
N GLN A 337 8.96 3.05 5.52
CA GLN A 337 8.33 1.91 6.20
C GLN A 337 8.88 1.76 7.63
N ALA A 338 8.05 1.22 8.51
CA ALA A 338 8.50 0.78 9.83
C ALA A 338 9.66 -0.24 9.67
N GLY A 339 10.67 -0.13 10.53
CA GLY A 339 11.86 -0.99 10.47
C GLY A 339 12.94 -0.56 9.46
N CYS A 340 12.66 0.37 8.55
CA CYS A 340 13.63 0.89 7.59
C CYS A 340 14.57 1.91 8.24
N ALA A 341 15.83 1.55 8.38
CA ALA A 341 16.87 2.40 8.96
C ALA A 341 17.37 3.43 7.94
N TRP A 342 17.63 4.66 8.39
CA TRP A 342 18.21 5.71 7.58
C TRP A 342 19.23 6.54 8.37
N SER A 343 20.09 7.22 7.65
CA SER A 343 21.11 8.11 8.21
C SER A 343 21.23 9.39 7.40
N VAL A 344 21.84 10.39 8.03
CA VAL A 344 22.14 11.70 7.43
C VAL A 344 23.64 11.83 7.26
N SER A 345 24.06 12.32 6.11
CA SER A 345 25.45 12.73 5.88
C SER A 345 25.49 14.14 5.28
N ASN A 346 26.50 14.92 5.69
CA ASN A 346 26.72 16.28 5.26
C ASN A 346 28.23 16.55 5.10
N SER A 347 28.62 17.19 4.02
CA SER A 347 30.02 17.57 3.77
C SER A 347 30.28 19.09 3.93
N ALA A 348 29.23 19.90 4.08
CA ALA A 348 29.35 21.34 4.22
C ALA A 348 29.51 21.73 5.70
N SER A 349 30.63 22.36 6.04
CA SER A 349 30.95 22.78 7.42
C SER A 349 29.99 23.80 8.01
N TRP A 350 29.24 24.52 7.16
CA TRP A 350 28.27 25.55 7.57
C TRP A 350 26.85 25.01 7.79
N ILE A 351 26.61 23.72 7.56
CA ILE A 351 25.35 23.02 7.90
C ILE A 351 25.66 22.05 9.05
N THR A 352 24.90 22.08 10.11
CA THR A 352 25.06 21.17 11.26
C THR A 352 23.73 20.46 11.54
N VAL A 353 23.71 19.14 11.50
CA VAL A 353 22.54 18.34 11.91
C VAL A 353 22.42 18.40 13.43
N THR A 354 21.32 18.95 13.94
CA THR A 354 21.08 19.17 15.36
C THR A 354 20.24 18.07 16.00
N SER A 355 19.39 17.41 15.21
CA SER A 355 18.66 16.20 15.63
C SER A 355 18.28 15.34 14.44
N GLY A 356 18.02 14.04 14.70
CA GLY A 356 17.65 13.12 13.64
C GLY A 356 18.82 12.80 12.68
N SER A 357 20.05 12.62 13.19
CA SER A 357 21.21 12.19 12.39
C SER A 357 21.07 10.76 11.85
N SER A 358 20.19 9.96 12.46
CA SER A 358 19.74 8.63 11.99
C SER A 358 18.37 8.31 12.58
N GLY A 359 17.69 7.32 12.03
CA GLY A 359 16.40 6.85 12.53
C GLY A 359 16.01 5.51 11.96
N VAL A 360 14.90 4.96 12.48
CA VAL A 360 14.24 3.75 11.99
C VAL A 360 12.76 4.07 11.83
N GLY A 361 12.20 3.80 10.64
CA GLY A 361 10.86 4.25 10.30
C GLY A 361 10.81 5.76 9.98
N SER A 362 9.61 6.30 9.84
CA SER A 362 9.42 7.73 9.54
C SER A 362 9.94 8.60 10.68
N GLY A 363 10.48 9.78 10.34
CA GLY A 363 11.09 10.68 11.31
C GLY A 363 11.31 12.08 10.76
N THR A 364 12.01 12.92 11.53
CA THR A 364 12.33 14.29 11.15
C THR A 364 13.81 14.55 11.40
N VAL A 365 14.47 15.16 10.43
CA VAL A 365 15.83 15.71 10.55
C VAL A 365 15.72 17.20 10.80
N THR A 366 16.44 17.70 11.83
CA THR A 366 16.59 19.13 12.09
C THR A 366 18.05 19.51 11.90
N TYR A 367 18.31 20.63 11.24
CA TYR A 367 19.66 21.12 11.02
C TYR A 367 19.71 22.64 11.16
N SER A 368 20.89 23.17 11.49
CA SER A 368 21.19 24.59 11.54
C SER A 368 22.10 24.97 10.37
N VAL A 369 21.88 26.17 9.86
CA VAL A 369 22.68 26.83 8.81
C VAL A 369 23.40 28.01 9.47
N ALA A 370 24.73 28.00 9.44
CA ALA A 370 25.54 29.06 10.01
C ALA A 370 25.52 30.30 9.09
N PRO A 371 25.61 31.54 9.63
CA PRO A 371 25.59 32.75 8.83
C PRO A 371 26.63 32.77 7.71
N ASN A 372 26.27 33.28 6.55
CA ASN A 372 27.17 33.50 5.42
C ASN A 372 27.69 34.95 5.46
N ALA A 373 28.96 35.08 5.81
CA ALA A 373 29.61 36.40 5.86
C ALA A 373 30.12 36.86 4.50
N ALA A 374 30.03 36.05 3.44
CA ALA A 374 30.43 36.41 2.09
C ALA A 374 29.31 37.16 1.36
N ASP A 375 29.69 38.01 0.39
CA ASP A 375 28.72 38.71 -0.47
C ASP A 375 28.01 37.76 -1.44
N ASP A 376 28.65 36.64 -1.79
CA ASP A 376 28.08 35.63 -2.69
C ASP A 376 27.21 34.64 -1.95
N SER A 377 26.15 34.19 -2.63
CA SER A 377 25.31 33.06 -2.17
C SER A 377 26.08 31.74 -2.21
N ARG A 378 25.71 30.79 -1.34
CA ARG A 378 26.26 29.46 -1.33
C ARG A 378 25.16 28.38 -1.32
N SER A 379 25.50 27.21 -1.79
CA SER A 379 24.59 26.04 -1.70
C SER A 379 25.35 24.75 -1.39
N ALA A 380 24.68 23.81 -0.73
CA ALA A 380 25.23 22.48 -0.45
C ALA A 380 24.13 21.44 -0.39
N GLY A 381 24.50 20.17 -0.62
CA GLY A 381 23.64 19.02 -0.47
C GLY A 381 23.75 18.41 0.93
N LEU A 382 22.59 18.25 1.60
CA LEU A 382 22.42 17.42 2.78
C LEU A 382 21.84 16.08 2.33
N THR A 383 22.57 14.98 2.50
CA THR A 383 22.10 13.65 2.08
C THR A 383 21.37 12.96 3.24
N ILE A 384 20.10 12.66 3.05
CA ILE A 384 19.20 12.00 4.03
C ILE A 384 18.64 10.74 3.38
N ALA A 385 18.87 9.57 3.99
CA ALA A 385 18.41 8.29 3.46
C ALA A 385 18.81 8.04 1.99
N GLY A 386 20.01 8.48 1.59
CA GLY A 386 20.50 8.39 0.21
C GLY A 386 19.86 9.40 -0.76
N ARG A 387 19.02 10.34 -0.28
CA ARG A 387 18.38 11.40 -1.06
C ARG A 387 19.00 12.76 -0.73
N THR A 388 19.17 13.64 -1.71
CA THR A 388 19.76 14.96 -1.51
C THR A 388 18.70 16.03 -1.26
N VAL A 389 18.87 16.80 -0.18
CA VAL A 389 18.18 18.06 0.08
C VAL A 389 19.16 19.19 -0.26
N THR A 390 18.78 20.07 -1.16
CA THR A 390 19.62 21.24 -1.49
C THR A 390 19.31 22.39 -0.56
N VAL A 391 20.32 22.84 0.17
CA VAL A 391 20.26 24.01 1.03
C VAL A 391 20.91 25.19 0.31
N TYR A 392 20.15 26.26 0.13
CA TYR A 392 20.60 27.51 -0.46
C TYR A 392 20.71 28.55 0.65
N GLU A 393 21.74 29.39 0.61
CA GLU A 393 21.90 30.50 1.52
C GLU A 393 22.38 31.76 0.75
N GLY A 394 21.68 32.85 0.97
CA GLY A 394 22.03 34.14 0.37
C GLY A 394 23.39 34.67 0.87
N GLY A 395 24.03 35.50 0.10
CA GLY A 395 25.18 36.30 0.53
C GLY A 395 24.74 37.50 1.39
N GLN A 396 25.67 38.09 2.14
CA GLN A 396 25.44 39.35 2.80
C GLN A 396 25.16 40.42 1.73
N ALA A 397 24.13 41.21 1.98
CA ALA A 397 23.97 42.43 1.21
C ALA A 397 25.16 43.34 1.52
N SER A 398 25.97 43.65 0.53
CA SER A 398 26.98 44.70 0.71
C SER A 398 26.32 45.93 1.26
N PRO A 399 26.89 46.60 2.27
CA PRO A 399 26.37 47.89 2.69
C PRO A 399 26.36 48.85 1.47
N PRO A 400 25.36 49.70 1.36
CA PRO A 400 25.32 50.64 0.26
C PRO A 400 26.66 51.36 0.16
N VAL A 401 27.24 51.40 -1.04
CA VAL A 401 28.45 52.18 -1.30
C VAL A 401 28.10 53.65 -1.04
N VAL A 402 28.63 54.16 0.05
CA VAL A 402 28.51 55.59 0.36
C VAL A 402 29.66 56.29 -0.36
N ASP A 403 29.38 56.84 -1.52
CA ASP A 403 30.34 57.72 -2.22
C ASP A 403 30.22 59.14 -1.60
N SER A 404 31.31 59.62 -1.02
CA SER A 404 31.36 60.87 -0.33
C SER A 404 31.50 62.07 -1.32
N HIS A 405 30.77 61.99 -2.42
CA HIS A 405 30.78 63.09 -3.39
C HIS A 405 29.76 64.20 -3.02
N ASP A 406 30.14 65.40 -3.06
CA ASP A 406 29.26 66.53 -2.89
C ASP A 406 28.52 66.83 -4.21
N LEU A 407 27.34 66.14 -4.37
CA LEU A 407 26.49 66.28 -5.55
C LEU A 407 25.62 67.54 -5.51
N SER A 408 25.48 68.16 -4.36
CA SER A 408 24.71 69.40 -4.16
C SER A 408 25.56 70.66 -4.27
N ALA A 409 26.90 70.59 -4.28
CA ALA A 409 27.88 71.63 -4.30
C ALA A 409 27.73 72.58 -3.09
N ASP A 410 27.36 72.10 -1.92
CA ASP A 410 27.23 72.85 -0.68
C ASP A 410 28.47 72.74 0.23
N GLY A 411 29.52 72.05 -0.24
CA GLY A 411 30.76 71.79 0.46
C GLY A 411 30.71 70.63 1.46
N LYS A 412 29.71 69.78 1.39
CA LYS A 412 29.54 68.59 2.26
C LYS A 412 29.21 67.33 1.43
N PRO A 413 29.69 66.20 1.87
CA PRO A 413 29.42 64.94 1.15
C PRO A 413 27.94 64.60 1.19
N ASP A 414 27.37 64.22 0.02
CA ASP A 414 26.05 63.69 -0.14
C ASP A 414 26.11 62.14 -0.08
N LEU A 415 24.99 61.47 0.31
CA LEU A 415 24.87 60.02 0.36
C LEU A 415 24.28 59.50 -0.96
N VAL A 416 25.06 58.71 -1.69
CA VAL A 416 24.61 58.02 -2.89
C VAL A 416 24.38 56.55 -2.52
N TRP A 417 23.27 55.98 -2.97
CA TRP A 417 22.95 54.60 -2.74
C TRP A 417 22.33 53.96 -4.00
N GLN A 418 22.54 52.67 -4.16
CA GLN A 418 21.99 51.87 -5.26
C GLN A 418 21.10 50.77 -4.70
N HIS A 419 19.92 50.64 -5.28
CA HIS A 419 19.05 49.53 -4.94
C HIS A 419 19.56 48.23 -5.61
N GLN A 420 20.00 47.30 -4.82
CA GLN A 420 20.73 46.12 -5.30
C GLN A 420 19.92 45.19 -6.23
N THR A 421 18.60 45.11 -6.06
CA THR A 421 17.75 44.24 -6.88
C THR A 421 17.02 44.97 -8.01
N ALA A 422 16.75 46.25 -7.86
CA ALA A 422 16.03 47.04 -8.86
C ALA A 422 16.94 47.88 -9.76
N GLY A 423 18.25 47.96 -9.45
CA GLY A 423 19.26 48.63 -10.30
C GLY A 423 19.21 50.15 -10.34
N TRP A 424 18.23 50.79 -9.69
CA TRP A 424 18.15 52.27 -9.68
C TRP A 424 19.04 52.89 -8.60
N ILE A 425 19.54 54.10 -8.86
CA ILE A 425 20.44 54.86 -7.99
C ILE A 425 19.67 56.03 -7.39
N GLY A 426 19.80 56.21 -6.08
CA GLY A 426 19.26 57.35 -5.35
C GLY A 426 20.36 58.15 -4.67
N ALA A 427 20.16 59.47 -4.55
CA ALA A 427 21.05 60.33 -3.78
C ALA A 427 20.25 61.11 -2.75
N TRP A 428 20.80 61.18 -1.54
CA TRP A 428 20.30 62.07 -0.50
C TRP A 428 21.25 63.33 -0.37
N PHE A 429 20.68 64.49 -0.63
CA PHE A 429 21.40 65.74 -0.47
C PHE A 429 21.39 66.16 1.00
N MET A 430 22.54 66.23 1.59
CA MET A 430 22.72 66.47 3.02
C MET A 430 23.10 67.94 3.31
N LYS A 431 22.44 68.55 4.31
CA LYS A 431 22.84 69.85 4.86
C LYS A 431 23.33 69.62 6.29
N GLY A 432 24.62 69.36 6.42
CA GLY A 432 25.19 68.86 7.66
C GLY A 432 24.81 67.42 7.93
N THR A 433 24.14 67.14 9.02
CA THR A 433 23.63 65.80 9.37
C THR A 433 22.14 65.57 9.01
N ALA A 434 21.49 66.59 8.37
CA ALA A 434 20.09 66.54 8.01
C ALA A 434 19.91 66.35 6.50
N MET A 435 19.00 65.46 6.08
CA MET A 435 18.59 65.28 4.69
C MET A 435 17.77 66.49 4.24
N THR A 436 18.15 67.16 3.14
CA THR A 436 17.45 68.33 2.57
C THR A 436 16.56 67.97 1.39
N SER A 437 16.93 66.93 0.60
CA SER A 437 16.13 66.40 -0.51
C SER A 437 16.67 65.09 -0.95
N SER A 438 15.87 64.33 -1.76
CA SER A 438 16.30 63.09 -2.40
C SER A 438 15.92 63.09 -3.87
N ARG A 439 16.72 62.45 -4.73
CA ARG A 439 16.41 62.18 -6.12
C ARG A 439 16.69 60.68 -6.39
N SER A 440 15.83 60.07 -7.20
CA SER A 440 16.03 58.72 -7.75
C SER A 440 15.90 58.79 -9.27
N SER A 441 16.72 58.09 -9.98
CA SER A 441 16.65 57.92 -11.44
C SER A 441 16.54 56.44 -11.79
#